data_199ab6c7c7ed84702904296c941f13c7
#
_entry.id   199ab6c7c7ed84702904296c941f13c7
#
_cell.length_a   1.000
_cell.length_b   1.000
_cell.length_c   1.000
_cell.angle_alpha   90.00
_cell.angle_beta   90.00
_cell.angle_gamma   90.00
#
_symmetry.space_group_name_H-M   'P 1'
#
loop_
_entity.id
_entity.type
_entity.pdbx_description
1 polymer ?
#
loop_
_entity_poly.entity_id
_entity_poly.type
_entity_poly.pdbx_seq_one_letter_code
_entity_poly.pdbx_strand_id
1 'polypeptide(L)'
;MQALFDAVNAICGKIQVVSDLFWEFPTNFGWYAAIPIFGNFSLAIILLVGTGIFLTVRFRFVQVRKFKYGLKVLLHSKAATKTGISALAAFLLSTAMRVGPGNILGVTGAISIGGPGALFWMWLSAFFGMSTAFAESTLSQIFKEKRDGQYVGGLPFYGRRLLNNAAWAGVALSVLYIVYAFLCFPAQGFNTISAVGAIANEITGTTIATNSALYWISFVVLILIAALISFGGIKKVTKVTDLLVPVMAVIYVLTVVVLVVCNFTRIPWFFQAVFGQAFSPDAVFGGAFGTVLSQGIKRGLMSNEAGQGTITMPAAAADANHPCDQGCVQAIGVFLDTIVICTLTGFVVIMGRMWTTDRAAEWFDMGKLDKFLASCGELTGQSGAYGIVTFLVSICFGLFAFTCLIGFMSFTEMCAVRISSRKGFIVLIRLLCLFVISFGVITNIAGMDLGALWDLSDFANILMVYCNLPLQYLGLKYVTRAWKHFEKQDGTPFTSEIAGIDVPVWEEKAGKA
;
A
#
# COMPACT_ATOMS: atom_id res chain seq x y z
N MET A 1 -33.02 -0.60 1.88
CA MET A 1 -31.58 -0.86 1.62
C MET A 1 -31.18 -0.46 0.20
N GLN A 2 -31.89 -0.92 -0.85
CA GLN A 2 -31.54 -0.60 -2.25
C GLN A 2 -31.36 0.90 -2.50
N ALA A 3 -32.30 1.76 -2.09
CA ALA A 3 -32.20 3.21 -2.26
C ALA A 3 -30.94 3.85 -1.60
N LEU A 4 -30.48 3.28 -0.46
CA LEU A 4 -29.24 3.73 0.18
C LEU A 4 -28.02 3.36 -0.69
N PHE A 5 -28.01 2.16 -1.25
CA PHE A 5 -26.94 1.69 -2.11
C PHE A 5 -26.89 2.46 -3.43
N ASP A 6 -28.05 2.74 -4.03
CA ASP A 6 -28.15 3.56 -5.24
C ASP A 6 -27.61 4.97 -4.99
N ALA A 7 -27.91 5.56 -3.83
CA ALA A 7 -27.36 6.85 -3.42
C ALA A 7 -25.84 6.79 -3.21
N VAL A 8 -25.32 5.73 -2.57
CA VAL A 8 -23.86 5.53 -2.39
C VAL A 8 -23.18 5.36 -3.74
N ASN A 9 -23.70 4.52 -4.63
CA ASN A 9 -23.13 4.33 -5.97
C ASN A 9 -23.14 5.63 -6.78
N ALA A 10 -24.21 6.44 -6.68
CA ALA A 10 -24.26 7.74 -7.33
C ALA A 10 -23.21 8.72 -6.78
N ILE A 11 -22.94 8.70 -5.47
CA ILE A 11 -21.89 9.50 -4.85
C ILE A 11 -20.51 8.99 -5.29
N CYS A 12 -20.27 7.68 -5.23
CA CYS A 12 -19.02 7.06 -5.67
C CYS A 12 -18.74 7.35 -7.14
N GLY A 13 -19.75 7.28 -8.02
CA GLY A 13 -19.59 7.63 -9.43
C GLY A 13 -19.18 9.09 -9.67
N LYS A 14 -19.68 10.04 -8.85
CA LYS A 14 -19.21 11.44 -8.91
C LYS A 14 -17.77 11.58 -8.40
N ILE A 15 -17.40 10.84 -7.36
CA ILE A 15 -16.03 10.84 -6.84
C ILE A 15 -15.08 10.22 -7.84
N GLN A 16 -15.50 9.19 -8.58
CA GLN A 16 -14.72 8.58 -9.65
C GLN A 16 -14.36 9.60 -10.73
N VAL A 17 -15.33 10.40 -11.21
CA VAL A 17 -15.07 11.46 -12.20
C VAL A 17 -13.99 12.44 -11.71
N VAL A 18 -14.03 12.81 -10.42
CA VAL A 18 -13.01 13.67 -9.83
C VAL A 18 -11.68 12.92 -9.70
N SER A 19 -11.69 11.66 -9.30
CA SER A 19 -10.49 10.80 -9.22
C SER A 19 -9.81 10.71 -10.59
N ASP A 20 -10.57 10.40 -11.62
CA ASP A 20 -10.05 10.27 -12.99
C ASP A 20 -9.47 11.61 -13.48
N LEU A 21 -10.10 12.74 -13.15
CA LEU A 21 -9.54 14.05 -13.44
C LEU A 21 -8.14 14.22 -12.82
N PHE A 22 -7.95 13.85 -11.55
CA PHE A 22 -6.65 13.96 -10.89
C PHE A 22 -5.61 12.98 -11.45
N TRP A 23 -6.03 11.76 -11.81
CA TRP A 23 -5.13 10.76 -12.36
C TRP A 23 -4.76 11.03 -13.82
N GLU A 24 -5.68 11.58 -14.61
CA GLU A 24 -5.53 11.73 -16.06
C GLU A 24 -5.17 13.17 -16.49
N PHE A 25 -5.25 14.15 -15.58
CA PHE A 25 -4.85 15.51 -15.93
C PHE A 25 -3.36 15.57 -16.31
N PRO A 26 -2.97 16.21 -17.43
CA PRO A 26 -3.79 16.84 -18.47
C PRO A 26 -4.07 15.95 -19.68
N THR A 27 -3.86 14.62 -19.61
CA THR A 27 -4.05 13.68 -20.75
C THR A 27 -5.50 13.62 -21.23
N ASN A 28 -6.45 14.04 -20.40
CA ASN A 28 -7.87 14.15 -20.75
C ASN A 28 -8.17 15.34 -21.70
N PHE A 29 -7.20 16.24 -21.97
CA PHE A 29 -7.35 17.30 -22.95
C PHE A 29 -6.77 16.88 -24.30
N GLY A 30 -7.58 16.92 -25.36
CA GLY A 30 -7.20 16.47 -26.70
C GLY A 30 -5.92 17.13 -27.24
N TRP A 31 -5.70 18.42 -26.97
CA TRP A 31 -4.48 19.13 -27.37
C TRP A 31 -3.23 18.57 -26.71
N TYR A 32 -3.31 18.14 -25.45
CA TYR A 32 -2.18 17.55 -24.73
C TYR A 32 -1.97 16.10 -25.16
N ALA A 33 -3.04 15.31 -25.23
CA ALA A 33 -2.99 13.92 -25.67
C ALA A 33 -2.39 13.75 -27.09
N ALA A 34 -2.54 14.79 -27.93
CA ALA A 34 -1.96 14.81 -29.28
C ALA A 34 -0.44 15.02 -29.32
N ILE A 35 0.21 15.37 -28.19
CA ILE A 35 1.66 15.54 -28.13
C ILE A 35 2.33 14.16 -28.18
N PRO A 36 3.19 13.86 -29.19
CA PRO A 36 3.82 12.56 -29.28
C PRO A 36 4.60 12.21 -28.00
N ILE A 37 4.45 10.99 -27.52
CA ILE A 37 5.05 10.44 -26.29
C ILE A 37 4.54 11.12 -25.00
N PHE A 38 4.70 12.45 -24.87
CA PHE A 38 4.32 13.19 -23.66
C PHE A 38 2.82 13.18 -23.38
N GLY A 39 1.99 13.12 -24.40
CA GLY A 39 0.54 13.08 -24.27
C GLY A 39 0.00 11.86 -23.47
N ASN A 40 0.83 10.86 -23.25
CA ASN A 40 0.50 9.68 -22.42
C ASN A 40 0.84 9.86 -20.94
N PHE A 41 1.54 10.93 -20.56
CA PHE A 41 2.01 11.14 -19.19
C PHE A 41 1.14 12.17 -18.46
N SER A 42 0.29 11.69 -17.58
CA SER A 42 -0.46 12.59 -16.70
C SER A 42 0.46 13.27 -15.67
N LEU A 43 -0.03 14.36 -15.08
CA LEU A 43 0.70 15.06 -14.02
C LEU A 43 0.99 14.13 -12.82
N ALA A 44 0.06 13.24 -12.47
CA ALA A 44 0.27 12.24 -11.44
C ALA A 44 1.47 11.34 -11.75
N ILE A 45 1.56 10.82 -12.98
CA ILE A 45 2.67 9.99 -13.45
C ILE A 45 3.98 10.78 -13.42
N ILE A 46 3.98 12.01 -13.95
CA ILE A 46 5.16 12.88 -13.97
C ILE A 46 5.67 13.17 -12.56
N LEU A 47 4.76 13.49 -11.64
CA LEU A 47 5.13 13.76 -10.25
C LEU A 47 5.69 12.52 -9.56
N LEU A 48 5.02 11.37 -9.69
CA LEU A 48 5.44 10.14 -9.02
C LEU A 48 6.75 9.60 -9.57
N VAL A 49 6.81 9.34 -10.87
CA VAL A 49 7.99 8.75 -11.51
C VAL A 49 9.11 9.78 -11.60
N GLY A 50 8.79 11.03 -11.96
CA GLY A 50 9.76 12.11 -12.04
C GLY A 50 10.41 12.41 -10.69
N THR A 51 9.64 12.46 -9.59
CA THR A 51 10.21 12.60 -8.24
C THR A 51 11.09 11.41 -7.90
N GLY A 52 10.66 10.19 -8.20
CA GLY A 52 11.45 8.99 -7.96
C GLY A 52 12.77 8.99 -8.73
N ILE A 53 12.76 9.37 -10.01
CA ILE A 53 13.98 9.52 -10.84
C ILE A 53 14.88 10.60 -10.23
N PHE A 54 14.33 11.77 -9.95
CA PHE A 54 15.09 12.88 -9.35
C PHE A 54 15.77 12.48 -8.04
N LEU A 55 15.04 11.84 -7.12
CA LEU A 55 15.59 11.39 -5.84
C LEU A 55 16.59 10.25 -6.01
N THR A 56 16.37 9.34 -6.98
CA THR A 56 17.34 8.28 -7.33
C THR A 56 18.69 8.87 -7.72
N VAL A 57 18.68 9.85 -8.61
CA VAL A 57 19.91 10.54 -9.05
C VAL A 57 20.50 11.36 -7.89
N ARG A 58 19.65 12.11 -7.16
CA ARG A 58 20.07 12.98 -6.04
C ARG A 58 20.76 12.21 -4.93
N PHE A 59 20.27 11.02 -4.59
CA PHE A 59 20.83 10.14 -3.56
C PHE A 59 21.72 9.03 -4.15
N ARG A 60 22.17 9.19 -5.40
CA ARG A 60 23.14 8.31 -6.05
C ARG A 60 22.72 6.85 -6.01
N PHE A 61 21.49 6.55 -6.47
CA PHE A 61 20.93 5.19 -6.48
C PHE A 61 20.93 4.53 -5.09
N VAL A 62 20.44 5.25 -4.08
CA VAL A 62 20.38 4.79 -2.69
C VAL A 62 19.75 3.42 -2.56
N GLN A 63 18.66 3.15 -3.30
CA GLN A 63 17.94 1.89 -3.30
C GLN A 63 18.79 0.68 -3.72
N VAL A 64 19.84 0.89 -4.52
CA VAL A 64 20.79 -0.16 -4.91
C VAL A 64 21.98 -0.18 -3.94
N ARG A 65 22.63 0.97 -3.75
CA ARG A 65 23.88 1.09 -2.98
C ARG A 65 23.68 0.74 -1.49
N LYS A 66 22.54 1.10 -0.92
CA LYS A 66 22.25 0.87 0.51
C LYS A 66 21.27 -0.28 0.75
N PHE A 67 20.93 -1.08 -0.27
CA PHE A 67 20.05 -2.23 -0.13
C PHE A 67 20.56 -3.23 0.92
N LYS A 68 21.83 -3.65 0.79
CA LYS A 68 22.47 -4.55 1.76
C LYS A 68 22.53 -3.95 3.18
N TYR A 69 22.74 -2.64 3.28
CA TYR A 69 22.73 -1.95 4.57
C TYR A 69 21.33 -2.00 5.21
N GLY A 70 20.29 -1.63 4.47
CA GLY A 70 18.91 -1.70 4.95
C GLY A 70 18.51 -3.12 5.40
N LEU A 71 18.92 -4.14 4.64
CA LEU A 71 18.71 -5.54 5.02
C LEU A 71 19.46 -5.89 6.33
N LYS A 72 20.69 -5.39 6.49
CA LYS A 72 21.45 -5.57 7.75
C LYS A 72 20.73 -4.90 8.93
N VAL A 73 20.16 -3.69 8.76
CA VAL A 73 19.38 -3.00 9.80
C VAL A 73 18.15 -3.83 10.20
N LEU A 74 17.48 -4.47 9.25
CA LEU A 74 16.32 -5.34 9.51
C LEU A 74 16.73 -6.61 10.26
N LEU A 75 17.74 -7.33 9.78
CA LEU A 75 18.17 -8.61 10.34
C LEU A 75 18.82 -8.47 11.73
N HIS A 76 19.46 -7.32 12.00
CA HIS A 76 20.08 -7.03 13.31
C HIS A 76 19.27 -5.98 14.07
N SER A 77 17.96 -5.96 13.86
CA SER A 77 17.07 -5.01 14.53
C SER A 77 17.14 -5.21 16.05
N LYS A 78 17.46 -4.12 16.75
CA LYS A 78 17.44 -4.11 18.22
C LYS A 78 16.02 -4.28 18.73
N ALA A 79 15.88 -4.82 19.94
CA ALA A 79 14.58 -4.90 20.61
C ALA A 79 13.94 -3.52 20.74
N ALA A 80 12.61 -3.50 20.79
CA ALA A 80 11.84 -2.27 21.03
C ALA A 80 12.26 -1.66 22.38
N THR A 81 12.38 -0.34 22.40
CA THR A 81 12.63 0.43 23.62
C THR A 81 11.31 0.79 24.33
N LYS A 82 11.40 1.45 25.48
CA LYS A 82 10.19 2.01 26.14
C LYS A 82 9.51 3.06 25.26
N THR A 83 10.29 3.79 24.45
CA THR A 83 9.86 4.95 23.67
C THR A 83 9.53 4.62 22.20
N GLY A 84 10.27 3.70 21.58
CA GLY A 84 10.12 3.37 20.15
C GLY A 84 9.97 1.89 19.88
N ILE A 85 9.36 1.56 18.74
CA ILE A 85 9.31 0.19 18.23
C ILE A 85 10.63 -0.17 17.53
N SER A 86 10.90 -1.46 17.36
CA SER A 86 12.11 -1.92 16.66
C SER A 86 12.05 -1.56 15.15
N ALA A 87 13.20 -1.54 14.47
CA ALA A 87 13.24 -1.31 13.02
C ALA A 87 12.47 -2.40 12.26
N LEU A 88 12.55 -3.65 12.72
CA LEU A 88 11.79 -4.76 12.16
C LEU A 88 10.29 -4.60 12.40
N ALA A 89 9.85 -4.22 13.61
CA ALA A 89 8.44 -3.98 13.90
C ALA A 89 7.87 -2.82 13.07
N ALA A 90 8.64 -1.75 12.85
CA ALA A 90 8.24 -0.66 11.95
C ALA A 90 8.13 -1.12 10.48
N PHE A 91 9.05 -1.98 10.04
CA PHE A 91 9.00 -2.59 8.72
C PHE A 91 7.76 -3.49 8.56
N LEU A 92 7.51 -4.38 9.52
CA LEU A 92 6.35 -5.28 9.47
C LEU A 92 5.02 -4.52 9.56
N LEU A 93 4.95 -3.46 10.38
CA LEU A 93 3.78 -2.61 10.46
C LEU A 93 3.53 -1.83 9.15
N SER A 94 4.58 -1.34 8.48
CA SER A 94 4.44 -0.73 7.16
C SER A 94 4.13 -1.74 6.06
N THR A 95 4.69 -2.97 6.17
CA THR A 95 4.39 -4.07 5.26
C THR A 95 2.94 -4.54 5.40
N ALA A 96 2.37 -4.54 6.61
CA ALA A 96 0.96 -4.82 6.84
C ALA A 96 0.02 -3.89 6.07
N MET A 97 0.44 -2.65 5.81
CA MET A 97 -0.30 -1.68 5.00
C MET A 97 -0.10 -1.91 3.50
N ARG A 98 1.14 -2.14 3.09
CA ARG A 98 1.51 -2.33 1.68
C ARG A 98 1.04 -3.66 1.14
N VAL A 99 1.41 -4.78 1.80
CA VAL A 99 1.02 -6.12 1.37
C VAL A 99 -0.43 -6.37 1.75
N GLY A 100 -1.31 -5.94 0.89
CA GLY A 100 -2.74 -5.93 1.06
C GLY A 100 -3.48 -6.58 -0.12
N PRO A 101 -4.81 -6.48 -0.16
CA PRO A 101 -5.61 -6.94 -1.29
C PRO A 101 -5.16 -6.35 -2.63
N GLY A 102 -4.56 -5.15 -2.62
CA GLY A 102 -3.99 -4.49 -3.80
C GLY A 102 -2.94 -5.31 -4.53
N ASN A 103 -2.17 -6.14 -3.82
CA ASN A 103 -1.16 -7.02 -4.42
C ASN A 103 -1.79 -8.15 -5.28
N ILE A 104 -3.02 -8.52 -5.01
CA ILE A 104 -3.78 -9.51 -5.80
C ILE A 104 -4.74 -8.80 -6.75
N LEU A 105 -5.69 -8.03 -6.20
CA LEU A 105 -6.73 -7.39 -7.00
C LEU A 105 -6.19 -6.26 -7.88
N GLY A 106 -5.21 -5.49 -7.38
CA GLY A 106 -4.59 -4.38 -8.13
C GLY A 106 -3.80 -4.89 -9.32
N VAL A 107 -2.95 -5.92 -9.11
CA VAL A 107 -2.16 -6.54 -10.18
C VAL A 107 -3.05 -7.21 -11.21
N THR A 108 -4.04 -8.01 -10.75
CA THR A 108 -5.00 -8.66 -11.64
C THR A 108 -5.79 -7.64 -12.45
N GLY A 109 -6.23 -6.54 -11.79
CA GLY A 109 -6.92 -5.44 -12.47
C GLY A 109 -6.02 -4.70 -13.47
N ALA A 110 -4.77 -4.43 -13.13
CA ALA A 110 -3.82 -3.80 -14.06
C ALA A 110 -3.61 -4.64 -15.32
N ILE A 111 -3.43 -5.95 -15.15
CA ILE A 111 -3.24 -6.90 -16.26
C ILE A 111 -4.53 -7.04 -17.07
N SER A 112 -5.70 -7.11 -16.43
CA SER A 112 -6.97 -7.28 -17.16
C SER A 112 -7.40 -6.04 -17.97
N ILE A 113 -6.93 -4.84 -17.61
CA ILE A 113 -7.26 -3.58 -18.29
C ILE A 113 -6.11 -3.15 -19.22
N GLY A 114 -4.87 -3.19 -18.71
CA GLY A 114 -3.69 -2.71 -19.42
C GLY A 114 -2.85 -3.81 -20.08
N GLY A 115 -3.23 -5.09 -19.92
CA GLY A 115 -2.43 -6.21 -20.40
C GLY A 115 -1.19 -6.51 -19.54
N PRO A 116 -0.48 -7.60 -19.88
CA PRO A 116 0.75 -8.01 -19.20
C PRO A 116 1.83 -6.93 -19.05
N GLY A 117 1.91 -6.00 -20.02
CA GLY A 117 2.85 -4.89 -20.00
C GLY A 117 2.70 -3.94 -18.82
N ALA A 118 1.52 -3.87 -18.20
CA ALA A 118 1.29 -3.06 -17.00
C ALA A 118 2.22 -3.46 -15.85
N LEU A 119 2.60 -4.73 -15.75
CA LEU A 119 3.52 -5.22 -14.72
C LEU A 119 4.93 -4.61 -14.86
N PHE A 120 5.42 -4.38 -16.08
CA PHE A 120 6.68 -3.68 -16.31
C PHE A 120 6.65 -2.26 -15.71
N TRP A 121 5.55 -1.53 -15.92
CA TRP A 121 5.39 -0.17 -15.38
C TRP A 121 5.21 -0.16 -13.86
N MET A 122 4.64 -1.22 -13.28
CA MET A 122 4.64 -1.42 -11.83
C MET A 122 6.09 -1.58 -11.30
N TRP A 123 6.93 -2.39 -11.95
CA TRP A 123 8.34 -2.54 -11.57
C TRP A 123 9.10 -1.23 -11.66
N LEU A 124 8.89 -0.47 -12.73
CA LEU A 124 9.55 0.82 -12.93
C LEU A 124 9.14 1.81 -11.81
N SER A 125 7.84 1.89 -11.53
CA SER A 125 7.32 2.76 -10.47
C SER A 125 7.88 2.37 -9.09
N ALA A 126 7.98 1.08 -8.81
CA ALA A 126 8.54 0.58 -7.56
C ALA A 126 10.05 0.89 -7.45
N PHE A 127 10.84 0.65 -8.50
CA PHE A 127 12.26 0.92 -8.49
C PHE A 127 12.56 2.39 -8.15
N PHE A 128 11.85 3.32 -8.78
CA PHE A 128 11.98 4.74 -8.47
C PHE A 128 11.28 5.12 -7.17
N GLY A 129 10.17 4.48 -6.85
CA GLY A 129 9.44 4.64 -5.59
C GLY A 129 10.27 4.28 -4.35
N MET A 130 11.23 3.35 -4.46
CA MET A 130 12.16 3.03 -3.37
C MET A 130 12.95 4.25 -2.90
N SER A 131 13.39 5.14 -3.81
CA SER A 131 14.09 6.38 -3.44
C SER A 131 13.15 7.42 -2.85
N THR A 132 11.90 7.44 -3.28
CA THR A 132 10.84 8.30 -2.70
C THR A 132 10.53 7.84 -1.27
N ALA A 133 10.35 6.54 -1.05
CA ALA A 133 10.14 5.96 0.27
C ALA A 133 11.33 6.21 1.22
N PHE A 134 12.56 6.14 0.71
CA PHE A 134 13.77 6.52 1.45
C PHE A 134 13.68 7.97 1.92
N ALA A 135 13.36 8.90 1.03
CA ALA A 135 13.34 10.33 1.34
C ALA A 135 12.24 10.69 2.36
N GLU A 136 11.00 10.23 2.15
CA GLU A 136 9.87 10.53 3.04
C GLU A 136 10.03 9.90 4.42
N SER A 137 10.56 8.68 4.50
CA SER A 137 10.79 8.01 5.78
C SER A 137 11.96 8.61 6.55
N THR A 138 13.03 9.04 5.86
CA THR A 138 14.12 9.81 6.47
C THR A 138 13.60 11.14 7.00
N LEU A 139 12.77 11.85 6.21
CA LEU A 139 12.16 13.11 6.62
C LEU A 139 11.29 12.95 7.86
N SER A 140 10.51 11.88 7.91
CA SER A 140 9.68 11.55 9.05
C SER A 140 10.49 11.27 10.33
N GLN A 141 11.61 10.57 10.21
CA GLN A 141 12.52 10.34 11.32
C GLN A 141 13.20 11.62 11.81
N ILE A 142 13.55 12.54 10.91
CA ILE A 142 14.14 13.83 11.31
C ILE A 142 13.16 14.63 12.19
N PHE A 143 11.88 14.64 11.83
CA PHE A 143 10.85 15.45 12.49
C PHE A 143 9.94 14.67 13.44
N LYS A 144 10.35 13.48 13.89
CA LYS A 144 9.59 12.75 14.90
C LYS A 144 9.55 13.48 16.23
N GLU A 145 8.46 13.30 16.95
CA GLU A 145 8.23 13.88 18.27
C GLU A 145 8.09 12.75 19.32
N LYS A 146 8.27 13.10 20.58
CA LYS A 146 7.98 12.22 21.71
C LYS A 146 6.69 12.69 22.38
N ARG A 147 5.66 11.83 22.38
CA ARG A 147 4.37 12.12 23.01
C ARG A 147 3.93 10.94 23.85
N ASP A 148 3.49 11.22 25.06
CA ASP A 148 3.09 10.18 26.03
C ASP A 148 4.14 9.05 26.16
N GLY A 149 5.43 9.44 26.13
CA GLY A 149 6.56 8.51 26.23
C GLY A 149 6.80 7.66 24.98
N GLN A 150 6.17 7.93 23.84
CA GLN A 150 6.35 7.18 22.60
C GLN A 150 6.77 8.08 21.44
N TYR A 151 7.55 7.53 20.50
CA TYR A 151 7.86 8.23 19.25
C TYR A 151 6.65 8.21 18.33
N VAL A 152 6.30 9.39 17.84
CA VAL A 152 5.24 9.62 16.85
C VAL A 152 5.77 10.57 15.76
N GLY A 153 5.24 10.47 14.57
CA GLY A 153 5.65 11.32 13.45
C GLY A 153 4.85 10.99 12.19
N GLY A 154 5.43 11.29 11.06
CA GLY A 154 4.81 11.09 9.76
C GLY A 154 4.33 12.38 9.15
N LEU A 155 3.54 12.27 8.07
CA LEU A 155 3.07 13.38 7.25
C LEU A 155 2.55 14.60 8.04
N PRO A 156 1.67 14.45 9.05
CA PRO A 156 1.17 15.62 9.80
C PRO A 156 2.23 16.34 10.64
N PHE A 157 3.28 15.63 11.04
CA PHE A 157 4.33 16.16 11.91
C PHE A 157 5.39 16.93 11.10
N TYR A 158 5.97 16.29 10.06
CA TYR A 158 6.92 17.02 9.23
C TYR A 158 6.25 18.09 8.38
N GLY A 159 5.01 17.88 7.92
CA GLY A 159 4.26 18.91 7.20
C GLY A 159 4.06 20.17 8.02
N ARG A 160 3.67 20.05 9.31
CA ARG A 160 3.64 21.18 10.24
C ARG A 160 4.98 21.91 10.31
N ARG A 161 6.07 21.16 10.51
CA ARG A 161 7.43 21.71 10.68
C ARG A 161 7.91 22.42 9.41
N LEU A 162 7.61 21.87 8.24
CA LEU A 162 7.99 22.43 6.95
C LEU A 162 7.18 23.66 6.55
N LEU A 163 5.94 23.76 7.04
CA LEU A 163 5.07 24.92 6.83
C LEU A 163 5.17 25.91 8.00
N ASN A 164 6.38 26.33 8.33
CA ASN A 164 6.72 27.31 9.35
C ASN A 164 6.16 27.00 10.76
N ASN A 165 6.13 25.71 11.11
CA ASN A 165 5.59 25.22 12.36
C ASN A 165 4.09 25.56 12.57
N ALA A 166 3.34 25.75 11.48
CA ALA A 166 1.93 26.12 11.51
C ALA A 166 1.06 25.02 12.13
N ALA A 167 0.40 25.31 13.24
CA ALA A 167 -0.42 24.33 13.94
C ALA A 167 -1.58 23.80 13.06
N TRP A 168 -2.21 24.71 12.28
CA TRP A 168 -3.30 24.36 11.38
C TRP A 168 -2.89 23.33 10.30
N ALA A 169 -1.64 23.43 9.78
CA ALA A 169 -1.15 22.50 8.77
C ALA A 169 -1.05 21.07 9.30
N GLY A 170 -0.56 20.90 10.54
CA GLY A 170 -0.53 19.58 11.17
C GLY A 170 -1.94 19.00 11.40
N VAL A 171 -2.92 19.86 11.76
CA VAL A 171 -4.32 19.43 11.91
C VAL A 171 -4.91 19.07 10.56
N ALA A 172 -4.74 19.93 9.54
CA ALA A 172 -5.27 19.69 8.19
C ALA A 172 -4.73 18.38 7.59
N LEU A 173 -3.42 18.12 7.71
CA LEU A 173 -2.81 16.88 7.23
C LEU A 173 -3.24 15.66 8.05
N SER A 174 -3.53 15.81 9.35
CA SER A 174 -4.11 14.74 10.15
C SER A 174 -5.54 14.41 9.72
N VAL A 175 -6.36 15.44 9.47
CA VAL A 175 -7.72 15.26 8.93
C VAL A 175 -7.69 14.63 7.55
N LEU A 176 -6.78 15.09 6.68
CA LEU A 176 -6.57 14.49 5.35
C LEU A 176 -6.31 12.99 5.46
N TYR A 177 -5.41 12.57 6.36
CA TYR A 177 -5.13 11.15 6.55
C TYR A 177 -6.33 10.38 7.12
N ILE A 178 -7.07 10.96 8.06
CA ILE A 178 -8.27 10.32 8.62
C ILE A 178 -9.32 10.11 7.51
N VAL A 179 -9.52 11.11 6.64
CA VAL A 179 -10.41 11.01 5.48
C VAL A 179 -9.90 9.93 4.50
N TYR A 180 -8.61 9.92 4.19
CA TYR A 180 -7.98 8.87 3.39
C TYR A 180 -8.31 7.48 3.93
N ALA A 181 -8.07 7.25 5.21
CA ALA A 181 -8.34 5.96 5.84
C ALA A 181 -9.82 5.60 5.78
N PHE A 182 -10.72 6.56 6.02
CA PHE A 182 -12.17 6.33 5.96
C PHE A 182 -12.66 5.98 4.56
N LEU A 183 -12.03 6.49 3.52
CA LEU A 183 -12.33 6.12 2.14
C LEU A 183 -11.77 4.72 1.78
N CYS A 184 -10.70 4.27 2.44
CA CYS A 184 -10.09 2.96 2.21
C CYS A 184 -10.68 1.83 3.06
N PHE A 185 -11.18 2.10 4.27
CA PHE A 185 -11.71 1.07 5.18
C PHE A 185 -12.82 0.19 4.58
N PRO A 186 -13.80 0.73 3.83
CA PRO A 186 -14.89 -0.09 3.30
C PRO A 186 -14.37 -1.21 2.39
N ALA A 187 -13.41 -0.90 1.51
CA ALA A 187 -12.81 -1.90 0.63
C ALA A 187 -12.08 -3.00 1.42
N GLN A 188 -11.40 -2.67 2.52
CA GLN A 188 -10.70 -3.66 3.34
C GLN A 188 -11.69 -4.55 4.12
N GLY A 189 -12.76 -3.99 4.67
CA GLY A 189 -13.84 -4.74 5.31
C GLY A 189 -14.52 -5.71 4.34
N PHE A 190 -14.86 -5.22 3.15
CA PHE A 190 -15.42 -6.01 2.06
C PHE A 190 -14.51 -7.20 1.69
N ASN A 191 -13.22 -6.93 1.45
CA ASN A 191 -12.25 -7.95 1.05
C ASN A 191 -12.02 -9.01 2.13
N THR A 192 -12.00 -8.61 3.41
CA THR A 192 -11.83 -9.57 4.52
C THR A 192 -12.98 -10.58 4.56
N ILE A 193 -14.22 -10.12 4.35
CA ILE A 193 -15.38 -11.01 4.32
C ILE A 193 -15.47 -11.81 3.02
N SER A 194 -15.08 -11.24 1.88
CA SER A 194 -14.97 -12.00 0.61
C SER A 194 -14.03 -13.20 0.75
N ALA A 195 -12.92 -13.05 1.48
CA ALA A 195 -12.00 -14.15 1.75
C ALA A 195 -12.67 -15.28 2.56
N VAL A 196 -13.47 -14.92 3.56
CA VAL A 196 -14.22 -15.93 4.36
C VAL A 196 -15.16 -16.73 3.46
N GLY A 197 -15.86 -16.04 2.55
CA GLY A 197 -16.72 -16.70 1.56
C GLY A 197 -15.96 -17.64 0.64
N ALA A 198 -14.83 -17.18 0.09
CA ALA A 198 -13.98 -18.01 -0.79
C ALA A 198 -13.45 -19.27 -0.06
N ILE A 199 -13.00 -19.13 1.18
CA ILE A 199 -12.55 -20.25 2.02
C ILE A 199 -13.70 -21.23 2.28
N ALA A 200 -14.88 -20.71 2.64
CA ALA A 200 -16.02 -21.54 2.95
C ALA A 200 -16.57 -22.30 1.72
N ASN A 201 -16.60 -21.64 0.57
CA ASN A 201 -16.98 -22.26 -0.70
C ASN A 201 -16.04 -23.44 -1.05
N GLU A 202 -14.73 -23.25 -0.83
CA GLU A 202 -13.75 -24.31 -1.08
C GLU A 202 -13.93 -25.51 -0.13
N ILE A 203 -14.17 -25.26 1.16
CA ILE A 203 -14.38 -26.34 2.15
C ILE A 203 -15.67 -27.10 1.90
N THR A 204 -16.75 -26.41 1.53
CA THR A 204 -18.08 -27.01 1.37
C THR A 204 -18.33 -27.56 -0.03
N GLY A 205 -17.51 -27.18 -1.03
CA GLY A 205 -17.74 -27.50 -2.43
C GLY A 205 -18.98 -26.84 -3.05
N THR A 206 -19.57 -25.85 -2.35
CA THR A 206 -20.79 -25.16 -2.79
C THR A 206 -20.67 -23.66 -2.59
N THR A 207 -21.30 -22.87 -3.45
CA THR A 207 -21.35 -21.42 -3.31
C THR A 207 -22.30 -21.03 -2.17
N ILE A 208 -21.75 -20.46 -1.10
CA ILE A 208 -22.53 -20.01 0.06
C ILE A 208 -23.06 -18.60 -0.22
N ALA A 209 -24.36 -18.39 0.00
CA ALA A 209 -24.99 -17.10 -0.19
C ALA A 209 -24.38 -16.05 0.77
N THR A 210 -24.10 -14.84 0.25
CA THR A 210 -23.43 -13.76 1.00
C THR A 210 -24.26 -13.27 2.20
N ASN A 211 -25.59 -13.46 2.18
CA ASN A 211 -26.49 -13.12 3.28
C ASN A 211 -26.66 -14.23 4.33
N SER A 212 -25.89 -15.32 4.24
CA SER A 212 -25.98 -16.46 5.16
C SER A 212 -25.51 -16.12 6.57
N ALA A 213 -25.87 -16.98 7.55
CA ALA A 213 -25.44 -16.84 8.94
C ALA A 213 -23.90 -16.79 9.09
N LEU A 214 -23.17 -17.51 8.23
CA LEU A 214 -21.71 -17.53 8.21
C LEU A 214 -21.15 -16.10 8.07
N TYR A 215 -21.65 -15.33 7.10
CA TYR A 215 -21.16 -13.96 6.85
C TYR A 215 -21.50 -13.02 8.01
N TRP A 216 -22.69 -13.12 8.60
CA TRP A 216 -23.08 -12.32 9.77
C TRP A 216 -22.26 -12.64 11.01
N ILE A 217 -21.99 -13.93 11.28
CA ILE A 217 -21.13 -14.35 12.39
C ILE A 217 -19.71 -13.83 12.15
N SER A 218 -19.17 -13.99 10.94
CA SER A 218 -17.84 -13.51 10.57
C SER A 218 -17.72 -11.99 10.68
N PHE A 219 -18.78 -11.25 10.34
CA PHE A 219 -18.86 -9.81 10.55
C PHE A 219 -18.69 -9.44 12.04
N VAL A 220 -19.48 -10.06 12.92
CA VAL A 220 -19.39 -9.78 14.36
C VAL A 220 -17.99 -10.12 14.90
N VAL A 221 -17.44 -11.28 14.51
CA VAL A 221 -16.11 -11.72 14.91
C VAL A 221 -15.04 -10.73 14.42
N LEU A 222 -15.10 -10.29 13.16
CA LEU A 222 -14.17 -9.32 12.60
C LEU A 222 -14.17 -8.01 13.38
N ILE A 223 -15.35 -7.44 13.64
CA ILE A 223 -15.47 -6.17 14.37
C ILE A 223 -14.98 -6.31 15.82
N LEU A 224 -15.28 -7.41 16.49
CA LEU A 224 -14.80 -7.66 17.86
C LEU A 224 -13.27 -7.78 17.88
N ILE A 225 -12.66 -8.53 16.97
CA ILE A 225 -11.21 -8.69 16.91
C ILE A 225 -10.54 -7.35 16.57
N ALA A 226 -11.04 -6.61 15.58
CA ALA A 226 -10.54 -5.30 15.21
C ALA A 226 -10.63 -4.31 16.38
N ALA A 227 -11.73 -4.30 17.12
CA ALA A 227 -11.89 -3.49 18.32
C ALA A 227 -10.86 -3.88 19.39
N LEU A 228 -10.76 -5.17 19.74
CA LEU A 228 -9.85 -5.66 20.78
C LEU A 228 -8.37 -5.33 20.46
N ILE A 229 -7.98 -5.32 19.21
CA ILE A 229 -6.61 -4.97 18.79
C ILE A 229 -6.43 -3.46 18.85
N SER A 230 -7.34 -2.69 18.21
CA SER A 230 -7.23 -1.23 18.12
C SER A 230 -7.25 -0.55 19.50
N PHE A 231 -8.11 -0.99 20.41
CA PHE A 231 -8.16 -0.43 21.77
C PHE A 231 -6.90 -0.74 22.60
N GLY A 232 -6.04 -1.67 22.15
CA GLY A 232 -4.73 -1.94 22.73
C GLY A 232 -3.61 -1.01 22.29
N GLY A 233 -3.89 -0.08 21.34
CA GLY A 233 -2.92 0.90 20.80
C GLY A 233 -1.83 0.27 19.93
N ILE A 234 -0.88 1.10 19.47
CA ILE A 234 0.16 0.71 18.51
C ILE A 234 0.97 -0.52 18.93
N LYS A 235 1.26 -0.68 20.22
CA LYS A 235 2.03 -1.83 20.73
C LYS A 235 1.30 -3.17 20.58
N LYS A 236 -0.02 -3.16 20.64
CA LYS A 236 -0.82 -4.37 20.41
C LYS A 236 -0.94 -4.65 18.92
N VAL A 237 -1.14 -3.61 18.11
CA VAL A 237 -1.15 -3.73 16.65
C VAL A 237 0.19 -4.30 16.15
N THR A 238 1.33 -3.76 16.58
CA THR A 238 2.65 -4.29 16.18
C THR A 238 2.85 -5.76 16.57
N LYS A 239 2.42 -6.19 17.76
CA LYS A 239 2.50 -7.62 18.13
C LYS A 239 1.71 -8.52 17.19
N VAL A 240 0.55 -8.06 16.72
CA VAL A 240 -0.27 -8.82 15.76
C VAL A 240 0.38 -8.82 14.39
N THR A 241 0.86 -7.68 13.92
CA THR A 241 1.54 -7.59 12.61
C THR A 241 2.87 -8.33 12.58
N ASP A 242 3.63 -8.34 13.69
CA ASP A 242 4.89 -9.09 13.82
C ASP A 242 4.68 -10.61 13.65
N LEU A 243 3.50 -11.11 13.98
CA LEU A 243 3.13 -12.51 13.80
C LEU A 243 2.51 -12.77 12.42
N LEU A 244 1.49 -11.99 12.06
CA LEU A 244 0.67 -12.29 10.87
C LEU A 244 1.41 -11.97 9.56
N VAL A 245 2.17 -10.88 9.49
CA VAL A 245 2.80 -10.45 8.24
C VAL A 245 3.83 -11.46 7.73
N PRO A 246 4.77 -11.97 8.53
CA PRO A 246 5.67 -13.02 8.06
C PRO A 246 4.94 -14.29 7.64
N VAL A 247 3.93 -14.72 8.41
CA VAL A 247 3.17 -15.94 8.13
C VAL A 247 2.43 -15.83 6.79
N MET A 248 1.67 -14.75 6.58
CA MET A 248 0.92 -14.56 5.34
C MET A 248 1.86 -14.43 4.13
N ALA A 249 2.99 -13.71 4.29
CA ALA A 249 3.96 -13.55 3.22
C ALA A 249 4.63 -14.88 2.83
N VAL A 250 5.04 -15.68 3.81
CA VAL A 250 5.65 -17.00 3.57
C VAL A 250 4.66 -17.95 2.90
N ILE A 251 3.43 -18.06 3.39
CA ILE A 251 2.41 -18.92 2.78
C ILE A 251 2.16 -18.49 1.32
N TYR A 252 1.96 -17.19 1.08
CA TYR A 252 1.70 -16.67 -0.26
C TYR A 252 2.88 -16.94 -1.21
N VAL A 253 4.09 -16.56 -0.79
CA VAL A 253 5.30 -16.74 -1.60
C VAL A 253 5.54 -18.22 -1.92
N LEU A 254 5.46 -19.11 -0.93
CA LEU A 254 5.66 -20.54 -1.16
C LEU A 254 4.60 -21.12 -2.09
N THR A 255 3.31 -20.80 -1.87
CA THR A 255 2.22 -21.27 -2.73
C THR A 255 2.44 -20.86 -4.18
N VAL A 256 2.74 -19.57 -4.42
CA VAL A 256 2.93 -19.08 -5.79
C VAL A 256 4.24 -19.58 -6.40
N VAL A 257 5.34 -19.64 -5.64
CA VAL A 257 6.61 -20.20 -6.14
C VAL A 257 6.43 -21.65 -6.58
N VAL A 258 5.71 -22.47 -5.82
CA VAL A 258 5.39 -23.86 -6.23
C VAL A 258 4.62 -23.86 -7.54
N LEU A 259 3.58 -23.01 -7.70
CA LEU A 259 2.84 -22.90 -8.96
C LEU A 259 3.76 -22.53 -10.13
N VAL A 260 4.63 -21.55 -9.95
CA VAL A 260 5.58 -21.09 -10.98
C VAL A 260 6.57 -22.20 -11.35
N VAL A 261 7.12 -22.89 -10.36
CA VAL A 261 8.07 -24.01 -10.58
C VAL A 261 7.40 -25.16 -11.30
N CYS A 262 6.17 -25.54 -10.92
CA CYS A 262 5.41 -26.57 -11.63
C CYS A 262 5.08 -26.20 -13.09
N ASN A 263 5.06 -24.91 -13.40
CA ASN A 263 4.77 -24.37 -14.73
C ASN A 263 5.98 -23.65 -15.36
N PHE A 264 7.21 -24.03 -15.01
CA PHE A 264 8.42 -23.30 -15.41
C PHE A 264 8.57 -23.14 -16.94
N THR A 265 7.99 -24.01 -17.74
CA THR A 265 7.99 -23.93 -19.21
C THR A 265 7.26 -22.69 -19.73
N ARG A 266 6.37 -22.09 -18.92
CA ARG A 266 5.63 -20.88 -19.27
C ARG A 266 6.40 -19.58 -18.90
N ILE A 267 7.52 -19.66 -18.18
CA ILE A 267 8.33 -18.50 -17.75
C ILE A 267 8.86 -17.69 -18.94
N PRO A 268 9.43 -18.27 -20.01
CA PRO A 268 9.88 -17.49 -21.16
C PRO A 268 8.76 -16.66 -21.79
N TRP A 269 7.57 -17.26 -21.91
CA TRP A 269 6.39 -16.56 -22.42
C TRP A 269 5.93 -15.42 -21.48
N PHE A 270 6.01 -15.60 -20.17
CA PHE A 270 5.72 -14.54 -19.21
C PHE A 270 6.55 -13.29 -19.51
N PHE A 271 7.87 -13.42 -19.62
CA PHE A 271 8.74 -12.29 -19.91
C PHE A 271 8.48 -11.71 -21.31
N GLN A 272 8.25 -12.56 -22.31
CA GLN A 272 7.87 -12.13 -23.65
C GLN A 272 6.59 -11.28 -23.63
N ALA A 273 5.57 -11.72 -22.91
CA ALA A 273 4.30 -11.00 -22.78
C ALA A 273 4.49 -9.64 -22.05
N VAL A 274 5.22 -9.63 -20.93
CA VAL A 274 5.44 -8.42 -20.15
C VAL A 274 6.24 -7.38 -20.95
N PHE A 275 7.40 -7.75 -21.48
CA PHE A 275 8.27 -6.80 -22.20
C PHE A 275 7.72 -6.47 -23.59
N GLY A 276 7.12 -7.41 -24.29
CA GLY A 276 6.51 -7.19 -25.60
C GLY A 276 5.33 -6.24 -25.56
N GLN A 277 4.50 -6.29 -24.51
CA GLN A 277 3.32 -5.45 -24.39
C GLN A 277 3.54 -4.17 -23.59
N ALA A 278 4.68 -4.01 -22.92
CA ALA A 278 4.98 -2.79 -22.15
C ALA A 278 4.99 -1.52 -23.02
N PHE A 279 5.40 -1.64 -24.28
CA PHE A 279 5.54 -0.54 -25.22
C PHE A 279 4.67 -0.69 -26.49
N SER A 280 4.14 -1.89 -26.71
CA SER A 280 3.28 -2.21 -27.85
C SER A 280 2.06 -3.01 -27.35
N PRO A 281 1.08 -2.34 -26.74
CA PRO A 281 -0.08 -2.99 -26.13
C PRO A 281 -0.89 -3.77 -27.15
N ASP A 282 -1.37 -4.95 -26.76
CA ASP A 282 -2.24 -5.79 -27.56
C ASP A 282 -3.65 -5.17 -27.68
N ALA A 283 -4.25 -5.25 -28.85
CA ALA A 283 -5.62 -4.78 -29.10
C ALA A 283 -6.67 -5.47 -28.21
N VAL A 284 -6.40 -6.71 -27.73
CA VAL A 284 -7.28 -7.45 -26.79
C VAL A 284 -7.48 -6.67 -25.48
N PHE A 285 -6.49 -5.89 -25.06
CA PHE A 285 -6.52 -5.10 -23.82
C PHE A 285 -6.81 -3.61 -24.04
N GLY A 286 -7.36 -3.22 -25.19
CA GLY A 286 -7.68 -1.85 -25.51
C GLY A 286 -6.53 -1.01 -26.09
N GLY A 287 -5.38 -1.61 -26.35
CA GLY A 287 -4.32 -1.17 -27.26
C GLY A 287 -3.68 0.21 -27.07
N ALA A 288 -3.99 0.95 -26.00
CA ALA A 288 -3.43 2.28 -25.80
C ALA A 288 -2.22 2.23 -24.85
N PHE A 289 -1.05 2.69 -25.31
CA PHE A 289 0.15 2.80 -24.49
C PHE A 289 -0.09 3.56 -23.17
N GLY A 290 -0.86 4.67 -23.22
CA GLY A 290 -1.24 5.45 -22.05
C GLY A 290 -2.01 4.63 -21.01
N THR A 291 -2.87 3.72 -21.42
CA THR A 291 -3.63 2.83 -20.51
C THR A 291 -2.71 1.86 -19.79
N VAL A 292 -1.80 1.19 -20.49
CA VAL A 292 -0.82 0.25 -19.90
C VAL A 292 0.06 0.96 -18.89
N LEU A 293 0.59 2.11 -19.26
CA LEU A 293 1.42 2.98 -18.43
C LEU A 293 0.66 3.44 -17.17
N SER A 294 -0.52 3.99 -17.36
CA SER A 294 -1.35 4.53 -16.28
C SER A 294 -1.78 3.44 -15.30
N GLN A 295 -2.28 2.31 -15.78
CA GLN A 295 -2.66 1.18 -14.93
C GLN A 295 -1.46 0.63 -14.15
N GLY A 296 -0.32 0.45 -14.80
CA GLY A 296 0.89 -0.03 -14.12
C GLY A 296 1.34 0.92 -13.00
N ILE A 297 1.42 2.22 -13.25
CA ILE A 297 1.89 3.19 -12.25
C ILE A 297 0.85 3.38 -11.15
N LYS A 298 -0.45 3.50 -11.49
CA LYS A 298 -1.55 3.65 -10.53
C LYS A 298 -1.62 2.46 -9.57
N ARG A 299 -1.55 1.23 -10.08
CA ARG A 299 -1.61 0.01 -9.26
C ARG A 299 -0.29 -0.24 -8.52
N GLY A 300 0.86 0.12 -9.10
CA GLY A 300 2.15 0.09 -8.41
C GLY A 300 2.15 1.02 -7.19
N LEU A 301 1.72 2.27 -7.34
CA LEU A 301 1.58 3.22 -6.22
C LEU A 301 0.60 2.72 -5.16
N MET A 302 -0.57 2.24 -5.57
CA MET A 302 -1.60 1.74 -4.66
C MET A 302 -1.10 0.57 -3.82
N SER A 303 -0.17 -0.25 -4.36
CA SER A 303 0.44 -1.36 -3.66
C SER A 303 1.53 -0.88 -2.71
N ASN A 304 2.55 -0.17 -3.21
CA ASN A 304 3.76 0.14 -2.44
C ASN A 304 3.71 1.43 -1.60
N GLU A 305 2.69 2.27 -1.81
CA GLU A 305 2.42 3.52 -1.08
C GLU A 305 3.56 4.56 -1.12
N ALA A 306 4.57 4.40 -1.99
CA ALA A 306 5.71 5.32 -2.07
C ALA A 306 5.29 6.70 -2.61
N GLY A 307 5.52 7.74 -1.83
CA GLY A 307 5.13 9.10 -2.17
C GLY A 307 3.76 9.53 -1.63
N GLN A 308 3.02 8.63 -0.97
CA GLN A 308 1.75 8.98 -0.30
C GLN A 308 1.95 9.56 1.10
N GLY A 309 3.11 9.31 1.72
CA GLY A 309 3.37 9.74 3.09
C GLY A 309 2.76 8.84 4.17
N THR A 310 2.08 7.76 3.82
CA THR A 310 1.42 6.82 4.75
C THR A 310 2.43 6.03 5.57
N ILE A 311 3.45 5.48 4.92
CA ILE A 311 4.54 4.71 5.53
C ILE A 311 5.45 5.53 6.43
N THR A 312 5.31 6.83 6.41
CA THR A 312 6.11 7.74 7.22
C THR A 312 5.77 7.63 8.71
N MET A 313 4.56 7.19 9.06
CA MET A 313 4.14 7.04 10.45
C MET A 313 4.84 5.87 11.16
N PRO A 314 4.82 4.62 10.65
CA PRO A 314 5.58 3.54 11.27
C PRO A 314 7.09 3.80 11.23
N ALA A 315 7.59 4.43 10.18
CA ALA A 315 8.99 4.82 10.09
C ALA A 315 9.40 5.76 11.24
N ALA A 316 8.56 6.76 11.57
CA ALA A 316 8.82 7.68 12.69
C ALA A 316 8.76 7.02 14.06
N ALA A 317 7.86 6.04 14.25
CA ALA A 317 7.70 5.32 15.51
C ALA A 317 8.92 4.43 15.87
N ALA A 318 9.78 4.17 14.89
CA ALA A 318 10.97 3.34 15.09
C ALA A 318 12.06 4.04 15.92
N ASP A 319 12.69 3.26 16.78
CA ASP A 319 13.92 3.67 17.47
C ASP A 319 15.13 3.35 16.58
N ALA A 320 15.52 4.31 15.74
CA ALA A 320 16.64 4.21 14.81
C ALA A 320 17.91 4.86 15.37
N ASN A 321 19.09 4.41 14.93
CA ASN A 321 20.36 5.05 15.30
C ASN A 321 20.60 6.32 14.45
N HIS A 322 20.12 6.34 13.21
CA HIS A 322 20.22 7.47 12.31
C HIS A 322 18.90 7.62 11.51
N PRO A 323 18.47 8.86 11.12
CA PRO A 323 17.25 9.03 10.33
C PRO A 323 17.21 8.21 9.04
N CYS A 324 18.33 8.07 8.34
CA CYS A 324 18.44 7.32 7.09
C CYS A 324 18.26 5.79 7.27
N ASP A 325 18.37 5.24 8.49
CA ASP A 325 18.18 3.81 8.73
C ASP A 325 16.77 3.40 8.31
N GLN A 326 15.76 4.17 8.75
CA GLN A 326 14.37 3.91 8.37
C GLN A 326 14.12 4.22 6.89
N GLY A 327 14.80 5.20 6.31
CA GLY A 327 14.76 5.42 4.88
C GLY A 327 15.18 4.18 4.09
N CYS A 328 16.31 3.57 4.44
CA CYS A 328 16.80 2.34 3.81
C CYS A 328 15.85 1.14 4.04
N VAL A 329 15.32 1.02 5.25
CA VAL A 329 14.36 -0.05 5.62
C VAL A 329 13.06 0.07 4.81
N GLN A 330 12.50 1.26 4.69
CA GLN A 330 11.24 1.47 3.97
C GLN A 330 11.40 1.33 2.44
N ALA A 331 12.58 1.63 1.90
CA ALA A 331 12.89 1.33 0.50
C ALA A 331 12.85 -0.19 0.22
N ILE A 332 13.34 -1.04 1.15
CA ILE A 332 13.20 -2.50 1.04
C ILE A 332 11.74 -2.92 1.10
N GLY A 333 10.90 -2.24 1.86
CA GLY A 333 9.46 -2.52 1.90
C GLY A 333 8.80 -2.35 0.53
N VAL A 334 9.14 -1.30 -0.23
CA VAL A 334 8.67 -1.11 -1.61
C VAL A 334 9.14 -2.25 -2.53
N PHE A 335 10.41 -2.65 -2.39
CA PHE A 335 10.95 -3.78 -3.14
C PHE A 335 10.18 -5.07 -2.85
N LEU A 336 10.00 -5.42 -1.57
CA LEU A 336 9.29 -6.62 -1.16
C LEU A 336 7.85 -6.63 -1.70
N ASP A 337 7.15 -5.51 -1.55
CA ASP A 337 5.77 -5.39 -1.98
C ASP A 337 5.59 -5.58 -3.49
N THR A 338 6.24 -4.73 -4.28
CA THR A 338 5.93 -4.67 -5.71
C THR A 338 6.85 -5.57 -6.54
N ILE A 339 8.17 -5.55 -6.28
CA ILE A 339 9.10 -6.38 -7.08
C ILE A 339 8.97 -7.87 -6.72
N VAL A 340 8.63 -8.20 -5.46
CA VAL A 340 8.45 -9.61 -5.08
C VAL A 340 6.97 -10.01 -5.14
N ILE A 341 6.11 -9.47 -4.27
CA ILE A 341 4.74 -9.97 -4.11
C ILE A 341 3.87 -9.70 -5.35
N CYS A 342 3.87 -8.48 -5.91
CA CYS A 342 3.09 -8.21 -7.12
C CYS A 342 3.60 -8.98 -8.33
N THR A 343 4.92 -9.24 -8.43
CA THR A 343 5.46 -10.07 -9.51
C THR A 343 4.97 -11.51 -9.40
N LEU A 344 4.90 -12.06 -8.19
CA LEU A 344 4.33 -13.41 -7.98
C LEU A 344 2.86 -13.48 -8.43
N THR A 345 2.05 -12.47 -8.07
CA THR A 345 0.68 -12.36 -8.59
C THR A 345 0.66 -12.27 -10.12
N GLY A 346 1.53 -11.44 -10.68
CA GLY A 346 1.68 -11.29 -12.13
C GLY A 346 2.06 -12.61 -12.82
N PHE A 347 2.94 -13.43 -12.23
CA PHE A 347 3.25 -14.76 -12.74
C PHE A 347 1.98 -15.62 -12.86
N VAL A 348 1.17 -15.68 -11.80
CA VAL A 348 -0.06 -16.48 -11.80
C VAL A 348 -1.01 -16.03 -12.91
N VAL A 349 -1.34 -14.75 -12.95
CA VAL A 349 -2.32 -14.20 -13.90
C VAL A 349 -1.81 -14.34 -15.34
N ILE A 350 -0.56 -13.95 -15.60
CA ILE A 350 -0.01 -13.96 -16.97
C ILE A 350 0.25 -15.38 -17.46
N MET A 351 0.84 -16.25 -16.64
CA MET A 351 1.11 -17.64 -17.04
C MET A 351 -0.16 -18.49 -17.18
N GLY A 352 -1.23 -18.12 -16.47
CA GLY A 352 -2.55 -18.75 -16.62
C GLY A 352 -3.16 -18.55 -18.01
N ARG A 353 -2.83 -17.46 -18.72
CA ARG A 353 -3.29 -17.18 -20.10
C ARG A 353 -4.80 -17.22 -20.29
N MET A 354 -5.59 -16.90 -19.27
CA MET A 354 -7.05 -17.07 -19.34
C MET A 354 -7.70 -16.32 -20.51
N TRP A 355 -7.14 -15.18 -20.91
CA TRP A 355 -7.62 -14.41 -22.08
C TRP A 355 -7.31 -15.04 -23.45
N THR A 356 -6.54 -16.14 -23.50
CA THR A 356 -6.24 -16.88 -24.73
C THR A 356 -7.00 -18.20 -24.81
N THR A 357 -7.83 -18.52 -23.81
CA THR A 357 -8.64 -19.72 -23.76
C THR A 357 -10.03 -19.46 -24.35
N ASP A 358 -10.80 -20.52 -24.56
CA ASP A 358 -12.22 -20.47 -24.90
C ASP A 358 -13.08 -19.79 -23.80
N ARG A 359 -12.55 -19.69 -22.58
CA ARG A 359 -13.16 -19.00 -21.44
C ARG A 359 -12.77 -17.53 -21.33
N ALA A 360 -12.14 -16.93 -22.33
CA ALA A 360 -11.67 -15.54 -22.27
C ALA A 360 -12.79 -14.54 -21.97
N ALA A 361 -13.95 -14.66 -22.64
CA ALA A 361 -15.10 -13.79 -22.39
C ALA A 361 -15.58 -13.88 -20.95
N GLU A 362 -15.75 -15.11 -20.43
CA GLU A 362 -16.13 -15.35 -19.04
C GLU A 362 -15.09 -14.73 -18.07
N TRP A 363 -13.80 -14.92 -18.35
CA TRP A 363 -12.74 -14.37 -17.50
C TRP A 363 -12.77 -12.83 -17.44
N PHE A 364 -13.02 -12.14 -18.57
CA PHE A 364 -13.12 -10.68 -18.58
C PHE A 364 -14.31 -10.16 -17.76
N ASP A 365 -15.39 -10.94 -17.64
CA ASP A 365 -16.58 -10.59 -16.86
C ASP A 365 -16.46 -10.90 -15.37
N MET A 366 -15.51 -11.76 -14.98
CA MET A 366 -15.29 -12.12 -13.57
C MET A 366 -14.84 -10.94 -12.72
N GLY A 367 -15.10 -11.00 -11.40
CA GLY A 367 -14.48 -10.17 -10.39
C GLY A 367 -12.95 -10.35 -10.33
N LYS A 368 -12.23 -9.35 -9.83
CA LYS A 368 -10.75 -9.38 -9.83
C LYS A 368 -10.17 -10.57 -9.04
N LEU A 369 -10.80 -10.95 -7.92
CA LEU A 369 -10.38 -12.13 -7.15
C LEU A 369 -10.62 -13.41 -7.93
N ASP A 370 -11.79 -13.54 -8.54
CA ASP A 370 -12.15 -14.73 -9.31
C ASP A 370 -11.27 -14.89 -10.55
N LYS A 371 -10.88 -13.79 -11.20
CA LYS A 371 -9.88 -13.79 -12.29
C LYS A 371 -8.55 -14.39 -11.83
N PHE A 372 -8.09 -14.02 -10.64
CA PHE A 372 -6.86 -14.57 -10.07
C PHE A 372 -7.00 -16.05 -9.74
N LEU A 373 -8.09 -16.45 -9.08
CA LEU A 373 -8.37 -17.85 -8.71
C LEU A 373 -8.56 -18.73 -9.96
N ALA A 374 -9.24 -18.25 -10.99
CA ALA A 374 -9.37 -18.95 -12.27
C ALA A 374 -7.99 -19.17 -12.93
N SER A 375 -7.09 -18.18 -12.84
CA SER A 375 -5.71 -18.33 -13.33
C SER A 375 -4.91 -19.36 -12.51
N CYS A 376 -5.15 -19.48 -11.20
CA CYS A 376 -4.60 -20.58 -10.40
C CYS A 376 -5.13 -21.95 -10.87
N GLY A 377 -6.43 -22.04 -11.19
CA GLY A 377 -7.05 -23.25 -11.72
C GLY A 377 -6.40 -23.73 -13.01
N GLU A 378 -6.13 -22.83 -13.94
CA GLU A 378 -5.44 -23.14 -15.19
C GLU A 378 -4.00 -23.65 -14.96
N LEU A 379 -3.29 -23.09 -13.98
CA LEU A 379 -1.93 -23.52 -13.65
C LEU A 379 -1.87 -24.85 -12.89
N THR A 380 -2.93 -25.23 -12.20
CA THR A 380 -3.06 -26.52 -11.50
C THR A 380 -3.66 -27.60 -12.38
N GLY A 381 -4.09 -27.29 -13.61
CA GLY A 381 -4.77 -28.18 -14.52
C GLY A 381 -6.11 -28.68 -13.96
N GLN A 382 -6.79 -27.88 -13.13
CA GLN A 382 -8.05 -28.23 -12.46
C GLN A 382 -7.95 -29.54 -11.62
N SER A 383 -6.73 -29.92 -11.21
CA SER A 383 -6.46 -31.07 -10.37
C SER A 383 -6.89 -30.86 -8.91
N GLY A 384 -6.83 -31.89 -8.07
CA GLY A 384 -7.07 -31.80 -6.64
C GLY A 384 -6.16 -30.78 -5.92
N ALA A 385 -5.03 -30.38 -6.54
CA ALA A 385 -4.18 -29.29 -6.04
C ALA A 385 -4.85 -27.89 -6.13
N TYR A 386 -5.84 -27.71 -7.01
CA TYR A 386 -6.57 -26.45 -7.17
C TYR A 386 -7.22 -26.03 -5.85
N GLY A 387 -7.96 -26.92 -5.20
CA GLY A 387 -8.60 -26.62 -3.93
C GLY A 387 -7.63 -26.21 -2.83
N ILE A 388 -6.47 -26.86 -2.75
CA ILE A 388 -5.42 -26.48 -1.78
C ILE A 388 -4.88 -25.08 -2.07
N VAL A 389 -4.59 -24.79 -3.33
CA VAL A 389 -4.07 -23.48 -3.75
C VAL A 389 -5.09 -22.39 -3.48
N THR A 390 -6.34 -22.58 -3.88
CA THR A 390 -7.45 -21.63 -3.66
C THR A 390 -7.66 -21.37 -2.18
N PHE A 391 -7.65 -22.41 -1.35
CA PHE A 391 -7.77 -22.29 0.09
C PHE A 391 -6.61 -21.45 0.71
N LEU A 392 -5.36 -21.78 0.40
CA LEU A 392 -4.19 -21.07 0.92
C LEU A 392 -4.15 -19.60 0.46
N VAL A 393 -4.44 -19.35 -0.81
CA VAL A 393 -4.50 -17.98 -1.34
C VAL A 393 -5.63 -17.17 -0.71
N SER A 394 -6.80 -17.77 -0.51
CA SER A 394 -7.93 -17.10 0.12
C SER A 394 -7.66 -16.74 1.59
N ILE A 395 -6.94 -17.62 2.31
CA ILE A 395 -6.46 -17.29 3.67
C ILE A 395 -5.50 -16.08 3.61
N CYS A 396 -4.50 -16.12 2.71
CA CYS A 396 -3.55 -15.01 2.56
C CYS A 396 -4.28 -13.71 2.20
N PHE A 397 -5.23 -13.76 1.28
CA PHE A 397 -6.03 -12.59 0.87
C PHE A 397 -6.82 -11.99 2.04
N GLY A 398 -7.45 -12.84 2.86
CA GLY A 398 -8.14 -12.39 4.07
C GLY A 398 -7.20 -11.78 5.10
N LEU A 399 -6.03 -12.38 5.31
CA LEU A 399 -5.00 -11.84 6.21
C LEU A 399 -4.43 -10.52 5.68
N PHE A 400 -4.20 -10.38 4.37
CA PHE A 400 -3.78 -9.14 3.73
C PHE A 400 -4.80 -8.01 3.98
N ALA A 401 -6.09 -8.26 3.78
CA ALA A 401 -7.13 -7.30 4.03
C ALA A 401 -7.23 -6.92 5.52
N PHE A 402 -7.18 -7.91 6.40
CA PHE A 402 -7.25 -7.70 7.84
C PHE A 402 -6.04 -6.93 8.39
N THR A 403 -4.82 -7.24 7.95
CA THR A 403 -3.62 -6.53 8.42
C THR A 403 -3.59 -5.09 7.94
N CYS A 404 -4.03 -4.81 6.69
CA CYS A 404 -4.25 -3.44 6.21
C CYS A 404 -5.24 -2.69 7.11
N LEU A 405 -6.36 -3.33 7.45
CA LEU A 405 -7.42 -2.74 8.26
C LEU A 405 -6.90 -2.27 9.63
N ILE A 406 -6.20 -3.15 10.37
CA ILE A 406 -5.64 -2.79 11.68
C ILE A 406 -4.50 -1.77 11.56
N GLY A 407 -3.72 -1.79 10.48
CA GLY A 407 -2.70 -0.80 10.17
C GLY A 407 -3.32 0.59 9.96
N PHE A 408 -4.33 0.71 9.11
CA PHE A 408 -5.10 1.95 8.92
C PHE A 408 -5.66 2.50 10.23
N MET A 409 -6.26 1.64 11.08
CA MET A 409 -6.80 2.06 12.38
C MET A 409 -5.70 2.66 13.27
N SER A 410 -4.51 2.03 13.30
CA SER A 410 -3.38 2.49 14.10
C SER A 410 -2.88 3.87 13.66
N PHE A 411 -2.76 4.09 12.34
CA PHE A 411 -2.26 5.36 11.81
C PHE A 411 -3.32 6.48 11.89
N THR A 412 -4.60 6.12 11.73
CA THR A 412 -5.72 7.03 11.98
C THR A 412 -5.69 7.52 13.43
N GLU A 413 -5.40 6.63 14.39
CA GLU A 413 -5.26 7.00 15.80
C GLU A 413 -4.06 7.94 16.02
N MET A 414 -2.91 7.69 15.39
CA MET A 414 -1.74 8.59 15.50
C MET A 414 -2.08 9.99 14.99
N CYS A 415 -2.84 10.10 13.91
CA CYS A 415 -3.34 11.38 13.40
C CYS A 415 -4.37 12.02 14.35
N ALA A 416 -5.25 11.23 14.95
CA ALA A 416 -6.21 11.71 15.94
C ALA A 416 -5.52 12.28 17.20
N VAL A 417 -4.52 11.59 17.74
CA VAL A 417 -3.69 12.06 18.88
C VAL A 417 -2.99 13.38 18.53
N ARG A 418 -2.61 13.59 17.27
CA ARG A 418 -2.04 14.87 16.82
C ARG A 418 -3.04 16.01 16.87
N ILE A 419 -4.32 15.76 16.64
CA ILE A 419 -5.41 16.75 16.71
C ILE A 419 -5.77 17.01 18.17
N SER A 420 -6.05 15.96 18.94
CA SER A 420 -6.45 16.05 20.34
C SER A 420 -6.05 14.80 21.13
N SER A 421 -5.37 15.02 22.27
CA SER A 421 -5.01 13.93 23.22
C SER A 421 -6.17 13.55 24.16
N ARG A 422 -7.37 14.13 24.00
CA ARG A 422 -8.53 13.81 24.85
C ARG A 422 -8.98 12.36 24.60
N LYS A 423 -9.04 11.53 25.66
CA LYS A 423 -9.43 10.12 25.57
C LYS A 423 -10.75 9.92 24.84
N GLY A 424 -11.77 10.76 25.12
CA GLY A 424 -13.07 10.67 24.46
C GLY A 424 -13.00 10.88 22.95
N PHE A 425 -12.16 11.79 22.46
CA PHE A 425 -11.96 12.01 21.04
C PHE A 425 -11.30 10.81 20.36
N ILE A 426 -10.29 10.21 20.99
CA ILE A 426 -9.61 9.02 20.45
C ILE A 426 -10.59 7.84 20.39
N VAL A 427 -11.40 7.63 21.44
CA VAL A 427 -12.44 6.59 21.45
C VAL A 427 -13.46 6.84 20.33
N LEU A 428 -13.91 8.07 20.14
CA LEU A 428 -14.85 8.43 19.05
C LEU A 428 -14.25 8.05 17.67
N ILE A 429 -12.98 8.40 17.41
CA ILE A 429 -12.33 8.05 16.13
C ILE A 429 -12.25 6.52 15.96
N ARG A 430 -11.91 5.76 16.99
CA ARG A 430 -11.89 4.29 16.92
C ARG A 430 -13.28 3.71 16.61
N LEU A 431 -14.34 4.23 17.24
CA LEU A 431 -15.71 3.81 16.96
C LEU A 431 -16.14 4.17 15.53
N LEU A 432 -15.75 5.35 15.03
CA LEU A 432 -16.01 5.74 13.64
C LEU A 432 -15.26 4.83 12.66
N CYS A 433 -14.00 4.42 12.94
CA CYS A 433 -13.30 3.43 12.13
C CYS A 433 -14.09 2.12 12.05
N LEU A 434 -14.53 1.58 13.20
CA LEU A 434 -15.31 0.34 13.22
C LEU A 434 -16.64 0.47 12.46
N PHE A 435 -17.30 1.62 12.56
CA PHE A 435 -18.53 1.91 11.83
C PHE A 435 -18.30 1.89 10.31
N VAL A 436 -17.25 2.56 9.84
CA VAL A 436 -16.93 2.62 8.41
C VAL A 436 -16.48 1.26 7.86
N ILE A 437 -15.75 0.47 8.65
CA ILE A 437 -15.42 -0.93 8.31
C ILE A 437 -16.68 -1.75 8.16
N SER A 438 -17.62 -1.62 9.12
CA SER A 438 -18.90 -2.33 9.11
C SER A 438 -19.71 -2.02 7.86
N PHE A 439 -19.65 -0.78 7.35
CA PHE A 439 -20.30 -0.41 6.10
C PHE A 439 -19.78 -1.27 4.92
N GLY A 440 -18.45 -1.42 4.76
CA GLY A 440 -17.87 -2.25 3.70
C GLY A 440 -18.26 -3.74 3.82
N VAL A 441 -18.30 -4.27 5.05
CA VAL A 441 -18.75 -5.64 5.30
C VAL A 441 -20.22 -5.83 4.93
N ILE A 442 -21.09 -4.91 5.33
CA ILE A 442 -22.53 -4.95 5.01
C ILE A 442 -22.75 -4.85 3.49
N THR A 443 -21.92 -4.07 2.79
CA THR A 443 -21.94 -3.98 1.32
C THR A 443 -21.69 -5.35 0.68
N ASN A 444 -20.73 -6.13 1.19
CA ASN A 444 -20.47 -7.49 0.72
C ASN A 444 -21.65 -8.43 1.01
N ILE A 445 -22.17 -8.41 2.26
CA ILE A 445 -23.30 -9.25 2.67
C ILE A 445 -24.55 -8.95 1.81
N ALA A 446 -24.73 -7.72 1.40
CA ALA A 446 -25.80 -7.31 0.51
C ALA A 446 -25.61 -7.71 -0.96
N GLY A 447 -24.48 -8.36 -1.31
CA GLY A 447 -24.20 -8.81 -2.66
C GLY A 447 -23.85 -7.68 -3.64
N MET A 448 -23.34 -6.54 -3.14
CA MET A 448 -22.92 -5.43 -3.98
C MET A 448 -21.52 -5.65 -4.56
N ASP A 449 -21.23 -5.01 -5.68
CA ASP A 449 -19.89 -5.02 -6.28
C ASP A 449 -18.91 -4.12 -5.50
N LEU A 450 -17.63 -4.53 -5.50
CA LEU A 450 -16.52 -3.80 -4.90
C LEU A 450 -16.13 -2.54 -5.69
N GLY A 451 -16.51 -2.43 -6.96
CA GLY A 451 -16.03 -1.39 -7.89
C GLY A 451 -16.07 0.01 -7.31
N ALA A 452 -17.22 0.44 -6.83
CA ALA A 452 -17.42 1.77 -6.26
C ALA A 452 -16.55 2.06 -5.02
N LEU A 453 -16.34 1.06 -4.15
CA LEU A 453 -15.50 1.20 -2.96
C LEU A 453 -14.01 1.29 -3.32
N TRP A 454 -13.63 0.63 -4.43
CA TRP A 454 -12.26 0.68 -4.94
C TRP A 454 -11.93 2.05 -5.52
N ASP A 455 -12.89 2.67 -6.20
CA ASP A 455 -12.74 4.01 -6.77
C ASP A 455 -12.54 5.09 -5.68
N LEU A 456 -13.22 4.93 -4.53
CA LEU A 456 -12.97 5.78 -3.35
C LEU A 456 -11.50 5.69 -2.88
N SER A 457 -10.94 4.48 -2.87
CA SER A 457 -9.55 4.26 -2.49
C SER A 457 -8.59 4.87 -3.51
N ASP A 458 -8.89 4.79 -4.82
CA ASP A 458 -8.08 5.41 -5.88
C ASP A 458 -8.02 6.93 -5.74
N PHE A 459 -9.16 7.57 -5.46
CA PHE A 459 -9.23 9.00 -5.19
C PHE A 459 -8.41 9.39 -3.95
N ALA A 460 -8.58 8.64 -2.86
CA ALA A 460 -7.87 8.89 -1.62
C ALA A 460 -6.34 8.80 -1.80
N ASN A 461 -5.87 7.81 -2.55
CA ASN A 461 -4.44 7.61 -2.84
C ASN A 461 -3.84 8.81 -3.59
N ILE A 462 -4.48 9.28 -4.66
CA ILE A 462 -3.95 10.39 -5.45
C ILE A 462 -3.95 11.70 -4.67
N LEU A 463 -4.95 11.93 -3.82
CA LEU A 463 -5.03 13.11 -2.96
C LEU A 463 -3.84 13.16 -1.98
N MET A 464 -3.47 12.02 -1.39
CA MET A 464 -2.30 11.91 -0.51
C MET A 464 -1.00 12.25 -1.25
N VAL A 465 -0.84 11.79 -2.49
CA VAL A 465 0.33 12.07 -3.33
C VAL A 465 0.49 13.57 -3.57
N TYR A 466 -0.57 14.24 -4.01
CA TYR A 466 -0.55 15.69 -4.29
C TYR A 466 -0.26 16.53 -3.04
N CYS A 467 -0.59 16.03 -1.86
CA CYS A 467 -0.25 16.71 -0.61
C CYS A 467 1.18 16.39 -0.12
N ASN A 468 1.63 15.15 -0.28
CA ASN A 468 2.91 14.71 0.29
C ASN A 468 4.13 15.09 -0.57
N LEU A 469 4.07 14.92 -1.90
CA LEU A 469 5.24 15.18 -2.75
C LEU A 469 5.76 16.64 -2.64
N PRO A 470 4.91 17.68 -2.64
CA PRO A 470 5.40 19.05 -2.39
C PRO A 470 6.12 19.19 -1.05
N LEU A 471 5.63 18.55 0.00
CA LEU A 471 6.28 18.57 1.31
C LEU A 471 7.63 17.84 1.30
N GLN A 472 7.78 16.77 0.52
CA GLN A 472 9.09 16.13 0.33
C GLN A 472 10.09 17.08 -0.31
N TYR A 473 9.69 17.86 -1.32
CA TYR A 473 10.55 18.89 -1.93
C TYR A 473 10.93 20.00 -0.93
N LEU A 474 9.99 20.49 -0.15
CA LEU A 474 10.27 21.47 0.93
C LEU A 474 11.25 20.90 1.97
N GLY A 475 11.13 19.59 2.25
CA GLY A 475 11.98 18.88 3.21
C GLY A 475 13.31 18.40 2.65
N LEU A 476 13.53 18.47 1.33
CA LEU A 476 14.67 17.88 0.65
C LEU A 476 16.03 18.34 1.19
N LYS A 477 16.13 19.60 1.61
CA LYS A 477 17.37 20.15 2.20
C LYS A 477 17.77 19.40 3.48
N TYR A 478 16.81 19.02 4.31
CA TYR A 478 17.04 18.31 5.57
C TYR A 478 17.42 16.84 5.31
N VAL A 479 16.70 16.18 4.39
CA VAL A 479 17.05 14.82 3.95
C VAL A 479 18.44 14.79 3.35
N THR A 480 18.80 15.80 2.52
CA THR A 480 20.14 15.88 1.92
C THR A 480 21.24 16.05 2.97
N ARG A 481 21.01 16.83 4.03
CA ARG A 481 21.96 16.97 5.13
C ARG A 481 22.12 15.67 5.91
N ALA A 482 21.01 15.03 6.27
CA ALA A 482 21.03 13.73 6.91
C ALA A 482 21.76 12.68 6.05
N TRP A 483 21.49 12.64 4.74
CA TRP A 483 22.17 11.75 3.81
C TRP A 483 23.68 11.98 3.73
N LYS A 484 24.12 13.24 3.62
CA LYS A 484 25.55 13.58 3.61
C LYS A 484 26.26 13.16 4.90
N HIS A 485 25.62 13.34 6.05
CA HIS A 485 26.14 12.89 7.33
C HIS A 485 26.19 11.36 7.40
N PHE A 486 25.13 10.68 6.99
CA PHE A 486 25.07 9.22 6.93
C PHE A 486 26.14 8.59 6.03
N GLU A 487 26.50 9.24 4.92
CA GLU A 487 27.54 8.74 4.01
C GLU A 487 28.96 8.84 4.59
N LYS A 488 29.22 9.74 5.54
CA LYS A 488 30.52 9.84 6.21
C LYS A 488 30.86 8.63 7.05
N GLN A 489 29.85 7.97 7.63
CA GLN A 489 29.99 6.77 8.49
C GLN A 489 31.02 6.95 9.64
N ASP A 490 31.16 8.16 10.17
CA ASP A 490 32.11 8.52 11.21
C ASP A 490 31.63 8.17 12.65
N GLY A 491 30.42 7.60 12.76
CA GLY A 491 29.82 7.21 14.03
C GLY A 491 29.32 8.38 14.89
N THR A 492 29.41 9.62 14.39
CA THR A 492 28.91 10.78 15.12
C THR A 492 27.39 10.76 15.21
N PRO A 493 26.78 11.19 16.34
CA PRO A 493 25.33 11.24 16.46
C PRO A 493 24.74 12.34 15.59
N PHE A 494 23.52 12.09 15.07
CA PHE A 494 22.76 13.09 14.32
C PHE A 494 22.19 14.13 15.28
N THR A 495 22.42 15.42 14.99
CA THR A 495 22.06 16.57 15.86
C THR A 495 21.37 17.68 15.11
N SER A 496 20.85 18.68 15.82
CA SER A 496 20.23 19.88 15.26
C SER A 496 21.21 20.69 14.39
N GLU A 497 22.48 20.72 14.76
CA GLU A 497 23.54 21.38 13.98
C GLU A 497 23.66 20.72 12.58
N ILE A 498 23.70 19.40 12.54
CA ILE A 498 23.76 18.65 11.28
C ILE A 498 22.48 18.79 10.48
N ALA A 499 21.35 18.70 11.14
CA ALA A 499 20.03 18.88 10.52
C ALA A 499 19.83 20.30 9.99
N GLY A 500 20.41 21.30 10.66
CA GLY A 500 20.19 22.74 10.43
C GLY A 500 18.78 23.19 10.76
N ILE A 501 18.18 22.49 11.71
CA ILE A 501 16.90 22.78 12.34
C ILE A 501 16.84 22.05 13.67
N ASP A 502 16.08 22.59 14.62
CA ASP A 502 15.88 21.95 15.91
C ASP A 502 15.23 20.56 15.79
N VAL A 503 15.90 19.53 16.33
CA VAL A 503 15.47 18.12 16.34
C VAL A 503 15.61 17.52 17.74
N PRO A 504 14.73 17.87 18.69
CA PRO A 504 14.91 17.58 20.13
C PRO A 504 15.10 16.08 20.43
N VAL A 505 14.38 15.22 19.73
CA VAL A 505 14.50 13.77 19.91
C VAL A 505 15.91 13.26 19.59
N TRP A 506 16.57 13.85 18.61
CA TRP A 506 17.92 13.45 18.23
C TRP A 506 18.98 14.08 19.14
N GLU A 507 18.74 15.28 19.70
CA GLU A 507 19.60 15.86 20.74
C GLU A 507 19.55 15.02 22.03
N GLU A 508 18.35 14.60 22.49
CA GLU A 508 18.19 13.68 23.63
C GLU A 508 18.98 12.38 23.41
N LYS A 509 18.92 11.81 22.18
CA LYS A 509 19.68 10.59 21.83
C LYS A 509 21.20 10.82 21.77
N ALA A 510 21.64 12.02 21.43
CA ALA A 510 23.05 12.37 21.41
C ALA A 510 23.61 12.70 22.81
N GLY A 511 22.78 12.69 23.85
CA GLY A 511 23.18 13.05 25.23
C GLY A 511 23.46 14.54 25.39
N LYS A 512 22.87 15.39 24.53
CA LYS A 512 23.04 16.85 24.53
C LYS A 512 21.79 17.61 25.01
N ALA A 513 20.74 16.90 25.44
CA ALA A 513 19.48 17.47 25.94
C ALA A 513 19.43 17.44 27.46
#